data_8dce2522e98d6beae5406ca0d41279a3
#
_entry.id   8dce2522e98d6beae5406ca0d41279a3
#
_cell.length_a   1.000
_cell.length_b   1.000
_cell.length_c   1.000
_cell.angle_alpha   90.00
_cell.angle_beta   90.00
_cell.angle_gamma   90.00
#
_symmetry.space_group_name_H-M   'P 1'
#
loop_
_entity.id
_entity.type
_entity.pdbx_description
1 polymer ?
#
loop_
_entity_poly.entity_id
_entity_poly.type
_entity_poly.pdbx_seq_one_letter_code
_entity_poly.pdbx_strand_id
1 'polypeptide(L)'
;MELTKIKIGDDDHQYASLFHKSGINKPMGVVGLNPSLFKKGKNATVTILMQIAEREGFDSLFITNLYSYISPDPKQLKKVKNPVSIYNDVWIKLMSMKCEKILCIWGNAGEKKRVEAVMPKIKAKAYAIGLTKSGQPRHVLHTKKSAKLIKL
;
A
#
# COMPACT_ATOMS: atom_id res chain seq x y z
N MET A 1 15.83 -8.92 -12.64
CA MET A 1 14.63 -8.91 -13.51
C MET A 1 13.80 -7.68 -13.23
N GLU A 2 13.47 -6.95 -14.26
CA GLU A 2 12.70 -5.74 -14.13
C GLU A 2 11.24 -6.01 -13.76
N LEU A 3 10.66 -5.12 -12.93
CA LEU A 3 9.26 -5.17 -12.60
C LEU A 3 8.44 -4.41 -13.63
N THR A 4 7.39 -5.04 -14.13
CA THR A 4 6.37 -4.36 -14.91
C THR A 4 5.41 -3.67 -13.97
N LYS A 5 5.11 -2.39 -14.24
CA LYS A 5 4.17 -1.58 -13.46
C LYS A 5 2.91 -1.30 -14.27
N ILE A 6 1.76 -1.53 -13.65
CA ILE A 6 0.46 -1.12 -14.17
C ILE A 6 -0.12 -0.10 -13.20
N LYS A 7 -0.39 1.12 -13.69
CA LYS A 7 -0.93 2.21 -12.89
C LYS A 7 -2.40 2.44 -13.25
N ILE A 8 -3.25 2.57 -12.24
CA ILE A 8 -4.68 2.84 -12.40
C ILE A 8 -5.01 4.14 -11.68
N GLY A 9 -5.46 5.14 -12.42
CA GLY A 9 -5.76 6.45 -11.86
C GLY A 9 -5.91 7.52 -12.94
N ASP A 10 -5.87 8.76 -12.51
CA ASP A 10 -5.89 9.96 -13.35
C ASP A 10 -4.69 10.86 -13.04
N ASP A 11 -4.74 12.14 -13.43
CA ASP A 11 -3.61 13.06 -13.25
C ASP A 11 -3.32 13.38 -11.78
N ASP A 12 -4.34 13.44 -10.94
CA ASP A 12 -4.22 13.85 -9.54
C ASP A 12 -4.29 12.67 -8.56
N HIS A 13 -4.89 11.56 -8.97
CA HIS A 13 -5.13 10.40 -8.12
C HIS A 13 -4.60 9.11 -8.72
N GLN A 14 -3.99 8.29 -7.88
CA GLN A 14 -3.68 6.90 -8.21
C GLN A 14 -4.47 5.99 -7.28
N TYR A 15 -5.38 5.21 -7.85
CA TYR A 15 -6.26 4.31 -7.08
C TYR A 15 -5.59 2.99 -6.76
N ALA A 16 -4.78 2.50 -7.69
CA ALA A 16 -4.05 1.24 -7.53
C ALA A 16 -2.82 1.21 -8.42
N SER A 17 -1.87 0.39 -8.03
CA SER A 17 -0.76 0.00 -8.89
C SER A 17 -0.47 -1.49 -8.72
N LEU A 18 -0.12 -2.14 -9.82
CA LEU A 18 0.24 -3.54 -9.86
C LEU A 18 1.69 -3.66 -10.29
N PHE A 19 2.45 -4.48 -9.59
CA PHE A 19 3.85 -4.76 -9.95
C PHE A 19 4.06 -6.25 -10.06
N HIS A 20 4.69 -6.70 -11.15
CA HIS A 20 4.99 -8.11 -11.37
C HIS A 20 6.24 -8.31 -12.20
N LYS A 21 6.83 -9.49 -12.09
CA LYS A 21 7.97 -9.92 -12.93
C LYS A 21 7.50 -10.69 -14.16
N SER A 22 6.62 -11.66 -13.95
CA SER A 22 6.19 -12.59 -15.00
C SER A 22 4.68 -12.91 -14.97
N GLY A 23 3.89 -12.09 -14.32
CA GLY A 23 2.44 -12.27 -14.25
C GLY A 23 1.89 -11.98 -12.87
N ILE A 24 0.56 -11.91 -12.80
CA ILE A 24 -0.18 -11.58 -11.59
C ILE A 24 -1.13 -12.74 -11.29
N ASN A 25 -0.63 -13.81 -10.66
CA ASN A 25 -1.45 -14.96 -10.32
C ASN A 25 -1.84 -15.00 -8.85
N LYS A 26 -0.90 -14.60 -7.98
CA LYS A 26 -1.11 -14.60 -6.53
C LYS A 26 -0.55 -13.30 -5.94
N PRO A 27 -1.26 -12.19 -6.06
CA PRO A 27 -0.77 -10.89 -5.57
C PRO A 27 -0.86 -10.77 -4.05
N MET A 28 0.14 -10.11 -3.46
CA MET A 28 0.05 -9.61 -2.10
C MET A 28 -0.55 -8.21 -2.13
N GLY A 29 -1.58 -7.99 -1.33
CA GLY A 29 -2.17 -6.67 -1.19
C GLY A 29 -1.31 -5.77 -0.32
N VAL A 30 -1.35 -4.47 -0.61
CA VAL A 30 -0.65 -3.46 0.19
C VAL A 30 -1.56 -2.25 0.36
N VAL A 31 -1.60 -1.69 1.57
CA VAL A 31 -2.20 -0.38 1.81
C VAL A 31 -1.14 0.55 2.37
N GLY A 32 -0.71 1.49 1.55
CA GLY A 32 0.22 2.55 1.94
C GLY A 32 -0.51 3.81 2.39
N LEU A 33 0.23 4.90 2.55
CA LEU A 33 -0.34 6.19 2.93
C LEU A 33 -0.96 6.90 1.73
N ASN A 34 -0.14 7.22 0.74
CA ASN A 34 -0.56 7.87 -0.50
C ASN A 34 0.46 7.58 -1.61
N PRO A 35 0.02 7.65 -2.88
CA PRO A 35 0.97 7.49 -3.98
C PRO A 35 1.89 8.70 -4.09
N SER A 36 3.15 8.45 -4.45
CA SER A 36 4.13 9.48 -4.76
C SER A 36 4.65 9.25 -6.18
N LEU A 37 5.08 10.34 -6.83
CA LEU A 37 5.77 10.22 -8.11
C LEU A 37 7.18 9.71 -7.86
N PHE A 38 7.52 8.60 -8.51
CA PHE A 38 8.85 8.04 -8.38
C PHE A 38 9.83 8.81 -9.24
N LYS A 39 10.88 9.33 -8.63
CA LYS A 39 12.03 9.81 -9.36
C LYS A 39 12.69 8.61 -10.04
N LYS A 40 13.15 8.85 -11.29
CA LYS A 40 13.78 7.85 -12.16
C LYS A 40 14.45 6.68 -11.43
N GLY A 41 13.95 5.48 -11.67
CA GLY A 41 14.70 4.24 -11.63
C GLY A 41 14.87 3.54 -10.31
N LYS A 42 14.43 4.07 -9.17
CA LYS A 42 14.62 3.33 -7.90
C LYS A 42 13.49 3.58 -6.91
N ASN A 43 12.58 2.65 -6.88
CA ASN A 43 11.60 2.60 -5.82
C ASN A 43 12.04 1.56 -4.78
N ALA A 44 12.76 2.01 -3.76
CA ALA A 44 13.21 1.14 -2.68
C ALA A 44 12.03 0.46 -1.97
N THR A 45 10.92 1.16 -1.81
CA THR A 45 9.72 0.60 -1.19
C THR A 45 9.17 -0.59 -1.98
N VAL A 46 9.01 -0.44 -3.29
CA VAL A 46 8.49 -1.54 -4.13
C VAL A 46 9.44 -2.73 -4.14
N THR A 47 10.75 -2.48 -4.19
CA THR A 47 11.75 -3.54 -4.13
C THR A 47 11.64 -4.36 -2.84
N ILE A 48 11.52 -3.68 -1.71
CA ILE A 48 11.36 -4.33 -0.41
C ILE A 48 10.02 -5.07 -0.32
N LEU A 49 8.94 -4.45 -0.78
CA LEU A 49 7.62 -5.08 -0.80
C LEU A 49 7.62 -6.34 -1.64
N MET A 50 8.28 -6.32 -2.80
CA MET A 50 8.38 -7.50 -3.67
C MET A 50 9.17 -8.63 -3.00
N GLN A 51 10.24 -8.31 -2.29
CA GLN A 51 11.01 -9.30 -1.52
C GLN A 51 10.16 -9.93 -0.42
N ILE A 52 9.38 -9.12 0.29
CA ILE A 52 8.45 -9.62 1.32
C ILE A 52 7.38 -10.49 0.68
N ALA A 53 6.79 -10.06 -0.44
CA ALA A 53 5.78 -10.83 -1.15
C ALA A 53 6.30 -12.20 -1.54
N GLU A 54 7.47 -12.27 -2.16
CA GLU A 54 8.10 -13.53 -2.56
C GLU A 54 8.36 -14.44 -1.36
N ARG A 55 8.86 -13.89 -0.26
CA ARG A 55 9.07 -14.65 0.98
C ARG A 55 7.77 -15.24 1.51
N GLU A 56 6.66 -14.51 1.40
CA GLU A 56 5.35 -14.94 1.87
C GLU A 56 4.60 -15.83 0.85
N GLY A 57 5.22 -16.16 -0.27
CA GLY A 57 4.64 -17.05 -1.27
C GLY A 57 3.78 -16.37 -2.34
N PHE A 58 3.94 -15.08 -2.52
CA PHE A 58 3.20 -14.30 -3.54
C PHE A 58 4.11 -13.96 -4.72
N ASP A 59 3.52 -13.71 -5.89
CA ASP A 59 4.26 -13.47 -7.12
C ASP A 59 4.21 -12.02 -7.61
N SER A 60 3.40 -11.18 -6.96
CA SER A 60 3.13 -9.83 -7.44
C SER A 60 2.60 -8.96 -6.31
N LEU A 61 2.47 -7.65 -6.59
CA LEU A 61 1.94 -6.68 -5.65
C LEU A 61 0.69 -6.01 -6.21
N PHE A 62 -0.31 -5.85 -5.35
CA PHE A 62 -1.48 -5.03 -5.63
C PHE A 62 -1.51 -3.93 -4.58
N ILE A 63 -1.04 -2.74 -4.96
CA ILE A 63 -0.85 -1.62 -4.02
C ILE A 63 -2.00 -0.64 -4.11
N THR A 64 -2.60 -0.35 -2.97
CA THR A 64 -3.56 0.73 -2.76
C THR A 64 -3.03 1.65 -1.65
N ASN A 65 -3.76 2.70 -1.34
CA ASN A 65 -3.34 3.66 -0.32
C ASN A 65 -4.56 4.18 0.45
N LEU A 66 -4.33 4.65 1.68
CA LEU A 66 -5.37 5.33 2.44
C LEU A 66 -5.92 6.54 1.67
N TYR A 67 -5.02 7.27 0.99
CA TYR A 67 -5.35 8.45 0.19
C TYR A 67 -4.89 8.22 -1.24
N SER A 68 -5.75 8.54 -2.20
CA SER A 68 -5.42 8.36 -3.62
C SER A 68 -4.67 9.56 -4.23
N TYR A 69 -4.69 10.73 -3.58
CA TYR A 69 -4.04 11.93 -4.09
C TYR A 69 -2.53 11.74 -4.19
N ILE A 70 -1.98 12.06 -5.37
CA ILE A 70 -0.55 11.91 -5.66
C ILE A 70 0.22 13.08 -5.04
N SER A 71 1.08 12.82 -4.05
CA SER A 71 1.92 13.84 -3.43
C SER A 71 3.17 13.23 -2.83
N PRO A 72 4.36 13.84 -3.03
CA PRO A 72 5.58 13.41 -2.36
C PRO A 72 5.62 13.81 -0.88
N ASP A 73 4.78 14.77 -0.46
CA ASP A 73 4.76 15.29 0.90
C ASP A 73 3.42 14.94 1.58
N PRO A 74 3.44 14.06 2.61
CA PRO A 74 2.23 13.71 3.35
C PRO A 74 1.50 14.88 3.98
N LYS A 75 2.21 15.98 4.27
CA LYS A 75 1.62 17.19 4.84
C LYS A 75 0.62 17.85 3.89
N GLN A 76 0.80 17.68 2.58
CA GLN A 76 -0.11 18.23 1.58
C GLN A 76 -1.48 17.54 1.61
N LEU A 77 -1.57 16.31 2.09
CA LEU A 77 -2.85 15.59 2.19
C LEU A 77 -3.87 16.32 3.06
N LYS A 78 -3.41 17.09 4.04
CA LYS A 78 -4.28 17.88 4.92
C LYS A 78 -4.75 19.18 4.27
N LYS A 79 -4.06 19.62 3.22
CA LYS A 79 -4.32 20.90 2.55
C LYS A 79 -5.19 20.77 1.30
N VAL A 80 -5.27 19.59 0.71
CA VAL A 80 -6.07 19.37 -0.49
C VAL A 80 -7.51 19.07 -0.12
N LYS A 81 -8.44 19.52 -0.97
CA LYS A 81 -9.87 19.38 -0.75
C LYS A 81 -10.33 17.93 -0.81
N ASN A 82 -9.78 17.14 -1.74
CA ASN A 82 -10.17 15.76 -1.98
C ASN A 82 -8.93 14.84 -1.98
N PRO A 83 -8.35 14.51 -0.80
CA PRO A 83 -7.22 13.57 -0.76
C PRO A 83 -7.65 12.13 -1.03
N VAL A 84 -8.96 11.85 -0.94
CA VAL A 84 -9.56 10.55 -1.23
C VAL A 84 -10.52 10.72 -2.40
N SER A 85 -10.25 10.02 -3.51
CA SER A 85 -11.20 9.97 -4.63
C SER A 85 -12.37 9.06 -4.29
N ILE A 86 -13.51 9.29 -4.96
CA ILE A 86 -14.68 8.40 -4.86
C ILE A 86 -14.36 6.95 -5.23
N TYR A 87 -13.31 6.72 -6.03
CA TYR A 87 -12.89 5.38 -6.46
C TYR A 87 -11.89 4.71 -5.50
N ASN A 88 -11.36 5.44 -4.52
CA ASN A 88 -10.32 4.94 -3.61
C ASN A 88 -10.79 3.67 -2.89
N ASP A 89 -11.95 3.72 -2.26
CA ASP A 89 -12.48 2.61 -1.47
C ASP A 89 -12.93 1.45 -2.33
N VAL A 90 -13.38 1.72 -3.56
CA VAL A 90 -13.72 0.67 -4.53
C VAL A 90 -12.48 -0.17 -4.82
N TRP A 91 -11.34 0.47 -5.08
CA TRP A 91 -10.09 -0.25 -5.38
C TRP A 91 -9.50 -0.95 -4.17
N ILE A 92 -9.63 -0.38 -2.97
CA ILE A 92 -9.22 -1.07 -1.73
C ILE A 92 -10.06 -2.34 -1.55
N LYS A 93 -11.36 -2.27 -1.79
CA LYS A 93 -12.25 -3.43 -1.70
C LYS A 93 -11.90 -4.49 -2.75
N LEU A 94 -11.68 -4.09 -4.00
CA LEU A 94 -11.26 -5.02 -5.06
C LEU A 94 -9.94 -5.71 -4.71
N MET A 95 -8.97 -4.97 -4.22
CA MET A 95 -7.69 -5.52 -3.75
C MET A 95 -7.94 -6.55 -2.63
N SER A 96 -8.77 -6.22 -1.67
CA SER A 96 -9.10 -7.14 -0.57
C SER A 96 -9.77 -8.43 -1.05
N MET A 97 -10.59 -8.34 -2.09
CA MET A 97 -11.23 -9.52 -2.67
C MET A 97 -10.25 -10.41 -3.42
N LYS A 98 -9.22 -9.84 -4.05
CA LYS A 98 -8.24 -10.56 -4.87
C LYS A 98 -7.08 -11.14 -4.08
N CYS A 99 -6.71 -10.52 -2.97
CA CYS A 99 -5.51 -10.87 -2.22
C CYS A 99 -5.85 -11.67 -0.96
N GLU A 100 -5.05 -12.68 -0.68
CA GLU A 100 -5.21 -13.50 0.54
C GLU A 100 -4.59 -12.82 1.77
N LYS A 101 -3.59 -11.96 1.54
CA LYS A 101 -2.85 -11.27 2.60
C LYS A 101 -2.60 -9.83 2.18
N ILE A 102 -2.80 -8.90 3.10
CA ILE A 102 -2.66 -7.46 2.86
C ILE A 102 -1.67 -6.89 3.87
N LEU A 103 -0.58 -6.31 3.37
CA LEU A 103 0.41 -5.65 4.21
C LEU A 103 0.10 -4.16 4.31
N CYS A 104 -0.11 -3.69 5.53
CA CYS A 104 -0.39 -2.28 5.83
C CYS A 104 0.92 -1.57 6.20
N ILE A 105 1.17 -0.40 5.59
CA ILE A 105 2.44 0.33 5.77
C ILE A 105 2.26 1.86 5.86
N TRP A 106 1.09 2.35 6.30
CA TRP A 106 0.81 3.79 6.27
C TRP A 106 1.48 4.63 7.37
N GLY A 107 2.06 4.02 8.39
CA GLY A 107 2.72 4.75 9.47
C GLY A 107 1.79 5.63 10.31
N ASN A 108 2.33 6.71 10.87
CA ASN A 108 1.58 7.59 11.78
C ASN A 108 0.81 8.73 11.07
N ALA A 109 0.99 8.90 9.76
CA ALA A 109 0.40 10.04 9.05
C ALA A 109 -1.04 9.81 8.58
N GLY A 110 -1.57 8.60 8.72
CA GLY A 110 -2.98 8.32 8.44
C GLY A 110 -3.88 8.91 9.52
N GLU A 111 -4.88 9.68 9.11
CA GLU A 111 -5.86 10.21 10.06
C GLU A 111 -6.73 9.09 10.63
N LYS A 112 -7.06 9.17 11.89
CA LYS A 112 -7.84 8.14 12.61
C LYS A 112 -9.14 7.79 11.88
N LYS A 113 -9.89 8.79 11.44
CA LYS A 113 -11.15 8.57 10.70
C LYS A 113 -10.93 7.78 9.42
N ARG A 114 -9.84 8.06 8.70
CA ARG A 114 -9.55 7.38 7.44
C ARG A 114 -9.16 5.92 7.70
N VAL A 115 -8.32 5.68 8.68
CA VAL A 115 -7.94 4.32 9.09
C VAL A 115 -9.19 3.52 9.52
N GLU A 116 -10.06 4.12 10.31
CA GLU A 116 -11.32 3.48 10.76
C GLU A 116 -12.26 3.17 9.59
N ALA A 117 -12.25 3.99 8.53
CA ALA A 117 -13.05 3.73 7.34
C ALA A 117 -12.50 2.58 6.49
N VAL A 118 -11.19 2.39 6.46
CA VAL A 118 -10.52 1.38 5.63
C VAL A 118 -10.43 0.02 6.33
N MET A 119 -10.13 -0.01 7.63
CA MET A 119 -9.90 -1.26 8.37
C MET A 119 -10.99 -2.31 8.22
N PRO A 120 -12.30 -1.99 8.29
CA PRO A 120 -13.33 -3.00 8.10
C PRO A 120 -13.27 -3.70 6.75
N LYS A 121 -12.74 -3.05 5.72
CA LYS A 121 -12.62 -3.61 4.37
C LYS A 121 -11.49 -4.63 4.24
N ILE A 122 -10.48 -4.56 5.12
CA ILE A 122 -9.25 -5.34 4.98
C ILE A 122 -8.90 -6.17 6.22
N LYS A 123 -9.54 -5.94 7.36
CA LYS A 123 -9.13 -6.47 8.66
C LYS A 123 -8.91 -7.99 8.70
N ALA A 124 -9.76 -8.76 8.02
CA ALA A 124 -9.65 -10.21 8.02
C ALA A 124 -8.30 -10.70 7.43
N LYS A 125 -7.67 -9.90 6.59
CA LYS A 125 -6.44 -10.23 5.85
C LYS A 125 -5.29 -9.28 6.14
N ALA A 126 -5.44 -8.35 7.10
CA ALA A 126 -4.50 -7.27 7.34
C ALA A 126 -3.35 -7.69 8.25
N TYR A 127 -2.13 -7.34 7.84
CA TYR A 127 -0.88 -7.61 8.55
C TYR A 127 0.00 -6.36 8.55
N ALA A 128 0.94 -6.31 9.48
CA ALA A 128 2.00 -5.31 9.54
C ALA A 128 3.34 -6.00 9.67
N ILE A 129 4.41 -5.33 9.26
CA ILE A 129 5.77 -5.83 9.46
C ILE A 129 6.38 -5.30 10.77
N GLY A 130 5.70 -4.40 11.42
CA GLY A 130 6.05 -3.81 12.71
C GLY A 130 5.05 -2.72 13.04
N LEU A 131 5.04 -2.29 14.31
CA LEU A 131 4.13 -1.25 14.77
C LEU A 131 4.91 -0.05 15.28
N THR A 132 4.39 1.14 15.05
CA THR A 132 4.90 2.39 15.65
C THR A 132 4.54 2.43 17.14
N LYS A 133 5.09 3.41 17.87
CA LYS A 133 4.74 3.58 19.30
C LYS A 133 3.25 3.83 19.52
N SER A 134 2.58 4.44 18.54
CA SER A 134 1.12 4.69 18.60
C SER A 134 0.30 3.51 18.09
N GLY A 135 0.94 2.39 17.72
CA GLY A 135 0.25 1.18 17.29
C GLY A 135 -0.12 1.14 15.81
N GLN A 136 0.40 2.06 15.00
CA GLN A 136 0.15 2.07 13.56
C GLN A 136 1.12 1.16 12.82
N PRO A 137 0.72 0.60 11.65
CA PRO A 137 1.62 -0.23 10.84
C PRO A 137 2.82 0.58 10.36
N ARG A 138 4.03 0.08 10.62
CA ARG A 138 5.25 0.74 10.18
C ARG A 138 5.42 0.66 8.67
N HIS A 139 6.03 1.70 8.10
CA HIS A 139 6.50 1.67 6.74
C HIS A 139 7.69 0.69 6.62
N VAL A 140 7.77 -0.03 5.49
CA VAL A 140 8.81 -1.07 5.29
C VAL A 140 10.23 -0.52 5.29
N LEU A 141 10.42 0.77 4.97
CA LEU A 141 11.75 1.42 5.02
C LEU A 141 12.28 1.61 6.44
N HIS A 142 11.41 1.51 7.45
CA HIS A 142 11.76 1.71 8.86
C HIS A 142 11.74 0.41 9.67
N THR A 143 11.78 -0.74 9.00
CA THR A 143 11.68 -2.04 9.63
C THR A 143 12.65 -3.03 8.98
N LYS A 144 13.10 -4.06 9.73
CA LYS A 144 13.89 -5.14 9.14
C LYS A 144 13.02 -5.94 8.17
N LYS A 145 13.50 -6.11 6.93
CA LYS A 145 12.79 -6.90 5.89
C LYS A 145 12.53 -8.34 6.34
N SER A 146 13.43 -8.90 7.18
CA SER A 146 13.32 -10.26 7.67
C SER A 146 12.33 -10.44 8.81
N ALA A 147 11.73 -9.36 9.30
CA ALA A 147 10.74 -9.44 10.38
C ALA A 147 9.51 -10.23 9.94
N LYS A 148 8.95 -11.00 10.87
CA LYS A 148 7.69 -11.73 10.61
C LYS A 148 6.52 -10.78 10.57
N LEU A 149 5.54 -11.09 9.72
CA LEU A 149 4.31 -10.30 9.65
C LEU A 149 3.47 -10.52 10.91
N ILE A 150 2.88 -9.43 11.39
CA ILE A 150 2.02 -9.39 12.57
C ILE A 150 0.57 -9.25 12.10
N LYS A 151 -0.31 -10.15 12.53
CA LYS A 151 -1.74 -10.04 12.21
C LYS A 151 -2.35 -8.84 12.94
N LEU A 152 -3.01 -7.97 12.20
CA LEU A 152 -3.71 -6.81 12.75
C LEU A 152 -5.10 -7.14 13.27
#